data_cc4940b9124689913912469cb1aadfbb
#
_entry.id   cc4940b9124689913912469cb1aadfbb
#
_cell.length_a   1.000
_cell.length_b   1.000
_cell.length_c   1.000
_cell.angle_alpha   90.00
_cell.angle_beta   90.00
_cell.angle_gamma   90.00
#
_symmetry.space_group_name_H-M   'P 1'
#
loop_
_entity.id
_entity.type
_entity.pdbx_description
1 polymer ?
#
loop_
_entity_poly.entity_id
_entity_poly.type
_entity_poly.pdbx_seq_one_letter_code
_entity_poly.pdbx_strand_id
1 'polypeptide(L)'
;MNNMHHAEAVRLSVRPAFGRKKSIPSKYVPLYPKNSERELKALTNAYVRILKKEINDHLPEIMAAYKRSRRTDSREDGFFDLTQELGRIFQDIGKIIEKKLSDFGLRSRIEKVAKRTQNTSYAEWKKCVQKTVGLDLIDNYYSKDFYSSIMQPWIDNSVSMIQSIPQQELGTMRSIISDGFRDELPIEDIAKNI
;
A
#
# COMPACT_ATOMS: atom_id res chain seq x y z
N MET A 1 -31.66 -8.69 -0.72
CA MET A 1 -32.55 -9.71 -0.09
C MET A 1 -32.27 -11.16 -0.52
N ASN A 2 -31.47 -11.44 -1.56
CA ASN A 2 -31.27 -12.82 -2.07
C ASN A 2 -30.25 -13.70 -1.32
N ASN A 3 -29.38 -13.14 -0.47
CA ASN A 3 -28.29 -13.92 0.15
C ASN A 3 -28.75 -14.86 1.29
N MET A 4 -29.85 -14.53 1.97
CA MET A 4 -30.36 -15.41 3.05
C MET A 4 -31.01 -16.70 2.50
N HIS A 5 -31.71 -16.62 1.37
CA HIS A 5 -32.32 -17.79 0.75
C HIS A 5 -31.28 -18.78 0.18
N HIS A 6 -30.15 -18.28 -0.33
CA HIS A 6 -29.05 -19.13 -0.76
C HIS A 6 -28.35 -19.86 0.38
N ALA A 7 -28.14 -19.17 1.54
CA ALA A 7 -27.56 -19.78 2.72
C ALA A 7 -28.40 -20.93 3.24
N GLU A 8 -29.70 -20.76 3.22
CA GLU A 8 -30.66 -21.77 3.68
C GLU A 8 -30.77 -22.96 2.71
N ALA A 9 -30.77 -22.71 1.40
CA ALA A 9 -30.80 -23.77 0.39
C ALA A 9 -29.55 -24.65 0.46
N VAL A 10 -28.36 -24.08 0.65
CA VAL A 10 -27.12 -24.83 0.84
C VAL A 10 -27.10 -25.60 2.15
N ARG A 11 -27.57 -24.98 3.24
CA ARG A 11 -27.71 -25.66 4.55
C ARG A 11 -28.64 -26.90 4.44
N LEU A 12 -29.68 -26.80 3.66
CA LEU A 12 -30.62 -27.91 3.39
C LEU A 12 -30.02 -28.97 2.50
N SER A 13 -29.23 -28.61 1.47
CA SER A 13 -28.60 -29.55 0.55
C SER A 13 -27.40 -30.31 1.18
N VAL A 14 -26.69 -29.70 2.13
CA VAL A 14 -25.56 -30.32 2.83
C VAL A 14 -26.04 -31.19 4.02
N ARG A 15 -27.18 -30.86 4.62
CA ARG A 15 -27.72 -31.54 5.79
C ARG A 15 -27.87 -33.07 5.64
N PRO A 16 -28.33 -33.63 4.51
CA PRO A 16 -28.42 -35.07 4.33
C PRO A 16 -27.06 -35.78 4.37
N ALA A 17 -25.98 -35.12 3.86
CA ALA A 17 -24.64 -35.72 3.78
C ALA A 17 -23.91 -35.74 5.13
N PHE A 18 -24.19 -34.78 6.02
CA PHE A 18 -23.41 -34.59 7.25
C PHE A 18 -24.26 -34.64 8.55
N GLY A 19 -25.57 -34.83 8.45
CA GLY A 19 -26.47 -34.93 9.58
C GLY A 19 -26.54 -33.63 10.41
N ARG A 20 -26.61 -33.75 11.74
CA ARG A 20 -26.72 -32.61 12.67
C ARG A 20 -25.38 -32.05 13.16
N LYS A 21 -24.26 -32.34 12.48
CA LYS A 21 -22.95 -31.82 12.91
C LYS A 21 -22.94 -30.31 12.83
N LYS A 22 -22.48 -29.65 13.90
CA LYS A 22 -22.36 -28.18 13.97
C LYS A 22 -21.21 -27.66 13.09
N SER A 23 -20.21 -28.47 12.85
CA SER A 23 -19.07 -28.13 11.99
C SER A 23 -18.59 -29.37 11.22
N ILE A 24 -18.08 -29.15 10.03
CA ILE A 24 -17.47 -30.16 9.18
C ILE A 24 -16.00 -29.84 9.13
N PRO A 25 -15.10 -30.75 9.60
CA PRO A 25 -13.67 -30.52 9.49
C PRO A 25 -13.27 -30.47 8.02
N SER A 26 -12.50 -29.44 7.64
CA SER A 26 -11.98 -29.32 6.29
C SER A 26 -10.96 -30.45 6.02
N LYS A 27 -11.12 -31.15 4.92
CA LYS A 27 -10.17 -32.14 4.41
C LYS A 27 -9.04 -31.50 3.59
N TYR A 28 -9.15 -30.22 3.32
CA TYR A 28 -8.20 -29.49 2.50
C TYR A 28 -8.02 -28.09 3.07
N VAL A 29 -6.76 -27.67 3.18
CA VAL A 29 -6.42 -26.30 3.59
C VAL A 29 -6.10 -25.50 2.33
N PRO A 30 -6.82 -24.41 2.05
CA PRO A 30 -6.53 -23.55 0.92
C PRO A 30 -5.12 -23.00 0.98
N LEU A 31 -4.44 -22.98 -0.15
CA LEU A 31 -3.09 -22.42 -0.22
C LEU A 31 -3.16 -20.89 -0.16
N TYR A 32 -2.27 -20.33 0.64
CA TYR A 32 -2.09 -18.88 0.72
C TYR A 32 -1.47 -18.32 -0.57
N PRO A 33 -1.94 -17.20 -1.13
CA PRO A 33 -1.48 -16.64 -2.40
C PRO A 33 -0.13 -15.91 -2.27
N LYS A 34 0.94 -16.63 -1.88
CA LYS A 34 2.29 -16.09 -1.64
C LYS A 34 2.87 -15.33 -2.83
N ASN A 35 2.51 -15.71 -4.05
CA ASN A 35 3.00 -15.04 -5.26
C ASN A 35 2.42 -13.63 -5.38
N SER A 36 1.13 -13.46 -5.07
CA SER A 36 0.48 -12.14 -5.07
C SER A 36 1.07 -11.21 -4.01
N GLU A 37 1.40 -11.74 -2.83
CA GLU A 37 2.09 -10.99 -1.78
C GLU A 37 3.48 -10.53 -2.24
N ARG A 38 4.25 -11.41 -2.88
CA ARG A 38 5.56 -11.07 -3.44
C ARG A 38 5.45 -10.01 -4.55
N GLU A 39 4.46 -10.12 -5.42
CA GLU A 39 4.19 -9.14 -6.47
C GLU A 39 3.84 -7.77 -5.87
N LEU A 40 2.96 -7.72 -4.85
CA LEU A 40 2.60 -6.49 -4.18
C LEU A 40 3.82 -5.84 -3.50
N LYS A 41 4.64 -6.63 -2.80
CA LYS A 41 5.89 -6.15 -2.19
C LYS A 41 6.87 -5.62 -3.23
N ALA A 42 7.04 -6.31 -4.35
CA ALA A 42 7.91 -5.86 -5.43
C ALA A 42 7.41 -4.54 -6.05
N LEU A 43 6.10 -4.39 -6.21
CA LEU A 43 5.46 -3.19 -6.71
C LEU A 43 5.66 -2.00 -5.75
N THR A 44 5.45 -2.20 -4.45
CA THR A 44 5.68 -1.18 -3.43
C THR A 44 7.16 -0.77 -3.38
N ASN A 45 8.07 -1.73 -3.44
CA ASN A 45 9.50 -1.46 -3.49
C ASN A 45 9.92 -0.66 -4.74
N ALA A 46 9.31 -0.96 -5.90
CA ALA A 46 9.57 -0.19 -7.13
C ALA A 46 9.08 1.26 -7.00
N TYR A 47 7.92 1.46 -6.37
CA TYR A 47 7.37 2.78 -6.08
C TYR A 47 8.28 3.58 -5.14
N VAL A 48 8.73 2.96 -4.04
CA VAL A 48 9.64 3.58 -3.07
C VAL A 48 11.01 3.90 -3.69
N ARG A 49 11.50 3.08 -4.65
CA ARG A 49 12.76 3.40 -5.38
C ARG A 49 12.67 4.67 -6.19
N ILE A 50 11.53 4.96 -6.81
CA ILE A 50 11.31 6.23 -7.54
C ILE A 50 11.42 7.39 -6.55
N LEU A 51 10.73 7.29 -5.41
CA LEU A 51 10.78 8.30 -4.35
C LEU A 51 12.22 8.55 -3.86
N LYS A 52 12.92 7.48 -3.47
CA LYS A 52 14.30 7.59 -2.98
C LYS A 52 15.25 8.21 -4.00
N LYS A 53 15.09 7.88 -5.28
CA LYS A 53 15.90 8.46 -6.33
C LYS A 53 15.70 9.97 -6.42
N GLU A 54 14.45 10.43 -6.45
CA GLU A 54 14.14 11.86 -6.54
C GLU A 54 14.66 12.64 -5.34
N ILE A 55 14.51 12.08 -4.14
CA ILE A 55 15.06 12.69 -2.92
C ILE A 55 16.58 12.81 -3.03
N ASN A 56 17.28 11.74 -3.41
CA ASN A 56 18.73 11.74 -3.54
C ASN A 56 19.23 12.72 -4.60
N ASP A 57 18.51 12.84 -5.72
CA ASP A 57 18.85 13.78 -6.79
C ASP A 57 18.77 15.25 -6.34
N HIS A 58 17.89 15.56 -5.36
CA HIS A 58 17.71 16.91 -4.79
C HIS A 58 18.45 17.14 -3.47
N LEU A 59 19.07 16.11 -2.89
CA LEU A 59 19.80 16.25 -1.62
C LEU A 59 20.90 17.34 -1.66
N PRO A 60 21.70 17.51 -2.76
CA PRO A 60 22.66 18.60 -2.83
C PRO A 60 22.03 20.00 -2.73
N GLU A 61 20.84 20.20 -3.28
CA GLU A 61 20.11 21.47 -3.22
C GLU A 61 19.62 21.74 -1.79
N ILE A 62 19.08 20.73 -1.12
CA ILE A 62 18.68 20.81 0.29
C ILE A 62 19.86 21.16 1.18
N MET A 63 21.01 20.49 0.97
CA MET A 63 22.24 20.77 1.72
C MET A 63 22.77 22.19 1.47
N ALA A 64 22.66 22.67 0.23
CA ALA A 64 23.07 24.03 -0.11
C ALA A 64 22.16 25.09 0.56
N ALA A 65 20.84 24.86 0.59
CA ALA A 65 19.89 25.72 1.28
C ALA A 65 20.23 25.80 2.79
N TYR A 66 20.45 24.67 3.42
CA TYR A 66 20.85 24.59 4.82
C TYR A 66 22.12 25.39 5.10
N LYS A 67 23.19 25.20 4.29
CA LYS A 67 24.47 25.90 4.46
C LYS A 67 24.35 27.42 4.25
N ARG A 68 23.47 27.86 3.34
CA ARG A 68 23.21 29.31 3.14
C ARG A 68 22.55 29.92 4.35
N SER A 69 21.49 29.28 4.85
CA SER A 69 20.73 29.77 6.00
C SER A 69 21.56 29.83 7.30
N ARG A 70 22.56 28.94 7.42
CA ARG A 70 23.51 28.96 8.57
C ARG A 70 24.51 30.12 8.53
N ARG A 71 24.68 30.81 7.40
CA ARG A 71 25.56 31.97 7.24
C ARG A 71 24.86 33.30 7.48
N THR A 72 23.56 33.30 7.72
CA THR A 72 22.76 34.49 8.03
C THR A 72 23.14 35.01 9.42
N ASP A 73 23.29 36.33 9.58
CA ASP A 73 23.78 36.97 10.81
C ASP A 73 22.84 36.73 12.00
N SER A 74 21.55 36.59 11.75
CA SER A 74 20.54 36.26 12.77
C SER A 74 20.11 34.80 12.63
N ARG A 75 20.09 34.06 13.74
CA ARG A 75 19.63 32.67 13.79
C ARG A 75 18.13 32.54 13.42
N GLU A 76 17.33 33.50 13.86
CA GLU A 76 15.88 33.51 13.58
C GLU A 76 15.61 33.75 12.09
N ASP A 77 16.32 34.72 11.49
CA ASP A 77 16.22 35.00 10.06
C ASP A 77 16.70 33.80 9.24
N GLY A 78 17.84 33.19 9.62
CA GLY A 78 18.34 31.97 8.96
C GLY A 78 17.38 30.80 9.03
N PHE A 79 16.67 30.62 10.15
CA PHE A 79 15.65 29.59 10.28
C PHE A 79 14.41 29.90 9.42
N PHE A 80 14.01 31.15 9.35
CA PHE A 80 12.90 31.57 8.48
C PHE A 80 13.23 31.34 7.01
N ASP A 81 14.41 31.77 6.56
CA ASP A 81 14.90 31.59 5.21
C ASP A 81 14.97 30.10 4.83
N LEU A 82 15.53 29.26 5.73
CA LEU A 82 15.58 27.82 5.54
C LEU A 82 14.18 27.23 5.38
N THR A 83 13.24 27.60 6.25
CA THR A 83 11.89 27.06 6.23
C THR A 83 11.18 27.41 4.91
N GLN A 84 11.37 28.63 4.41
CA GLN A 84 10.78 29.09 3.17
C GLN A 84 11.42 28.39 1.96
N GLU A 85 12.74 28.26 1.93
CA GLU A 85 13.48 27.61 0.84
C GLU A 85 13.19 26.10 0.80
N LEU A 86 13.20 25.40 1.93
CA LEU A 86 12.81 24.01 2.03
C LEU A 86 11.37 23.80 1.58
N GLY A 87 10.46 24.73 1.91
CA GLY A 87 9.08 24.67 1.46
C GLY A 87 8.97 24.62 -0.06
N ARG A 88 9.75 25.46 -0.77
CA ARG A 88 9.81 25.47 -2.25
C ARG A 88 10.41 24.18 -2.79
N ILE A 89 11.58 23.78 -2.29
CA ILE A 89 12.29 22.58 -2.75
C ILE A 89 11.39 21.34 -2.60
N PHE A 90 10.78 21.13 -1.42
CA PHE A 90 9.89 19.99 -1.20
C PHE A 90 8.60 20.05 -2.01
N GLN A 91 8.07 21.23 -2.29
CA GLN A 91 6.94 21.36 -3.20
C GLN A 91 7.31 20.94 -4.63
N ASP A 92 8.47 21.32 -5.12
CA ASP A 92 8.93 20.97 -6.47
C ASP A 92 9.28 19.48 -6.57
N ILE A 93 9.95 18.91 -5.57
CA ILE A 93 10.15 17.46 -5.45
C ILE A 93 8.80 16.73 -5.46
N GLY A 94 7.83 17.21 -4.68
CA GLY A 94 6.48 16.64 -4.63
C GLY A 94 5.81 16.58 -5.99
N LYS A 95 5.86 17.67 -6.78
CA LYS A 95 5.30 17.72 -8.15
C LYS A 95 5.99 16.73 -9.09
N ILE A 96 7.33 16.62 -9.03
CA ILE A 96 8.10 15.70 -9.86
C ILE A 96 7.74 14.25 -9.52
N ILE A 97 7.69 13.93 -8.22
CA ILE A 97 7.31 12.61 -7.73
C ILE A 97 5.89 12.28 -8.17
N GLU A 98 4.93 13.18 -7.97
CA GLU A 98 3.53 12.96 -8.36
C GLU A 98 3.42 12.63 -9.85
N LYS A 99 4.11 13.37 -10.72
CA LYS A 99 4.15 13.08 -12.15
C LYS A 99 4.72 11.70 -12.45
N LYS A 100 5.89 11.35 -11.91
CA LYS A 100 6.53 10.05 -12.14
C LYS A 100 5.70 8.89 -11.58
N LEU A 101 5.02 9.09 -10.47
CA LEU A 101 4.17 8.08 -9.86
C LEU A 101 2.83 7.92 -10.61
N SER A 102 2.32 8.98 -11.21
CA SER A 102 1.19 8.89 -12.15
C SER A 102 1.54 8.00 -13.33
N ASP A 103 2.72 8.23 -13.95
CA ASP A 103 3.21 7.43 -15.07
C ASP A 103 3.49 5.97 -14.69
N PHE A 104 3.77 5.69 -13.42
CA PHE A 104 3.98 4.33 -12.90
C PHE A 104 2.72 3.45 -12.98
N GLY A 105 1.53 4.05 -13.02
CA GLY A 105 0.27 3.33 -13.17
C GLY A 105 -0.05 2.40 -11.99
N LEU A 106 0.19 2.87 -10.75
CA LEU A 106 0.06 2.10 -9.51
C LEU A 106 -1.28 1.37 -9.41
N ARG A 107 -2.41 2.07 -9.65
CA ARG A 107 -3.76 1.50 -9.55
C ARG A 107 -3.92 0.28 -10.48
N SER A 108 -3.58 0.42 -11.76
CA SER A 108 -3.72 -0.68 -12.73
C SER A 108 -2.86 -1.90 -12.37
N ARG A 109 -1.69 -1.67 -11.77
CA ARG A 109 -0.81 -2.75 -11.31
C ARG A 109 -1.39 -3.46 -10.09
N ILE A 110 -1.93 -2.71 -9.12
CA ILE A 110 -2.61 -3.28 -7.93
C ILE A 110 -3.86 -4.05 -8.36
N GLU A 111 -4.66 -3.54 -9.29
CA GLU A 111 -5.82 -4.25 -9.84
C GLU A 111 -5.44 -5.60 -10.48
N LYS A 112 -4.32 -5.66 -11.19
CA LYS A 112 -3.82 -6.93 -11.75
C LYS A 112 -3.45 -7.94 -10.65
N VAL A 113 -2.77 -7.48 -9.59
CA VAL A 113 -2.43 -8.33 -8.43
C VAL A 113 -3.71 -8.80 -7.74
N ALA A 114 -4.66 -7.91 -7.49
CA ALA A 114 -5.94 -8.20 -6.88
C ALA A 114 -6.71 -9.27 -7.67
N LYS A 115 -6.81 -9.12 -8.99
CA LYS A 115 -7.49 -10.09 -9.87
C LYS A 115 -6.84 -11.47 -9.84
N ARG A 116 -5.50 -11.53 -9.84
CA ARG A 116 -4.78 -12.82 -9.71
C ARG A 116 -5.03 -13.45 -8.34
N THR A 117 -4.98 -12.66 -7.27
CA THR A 117 -5.28 -13.11 -5.91
C THR A 117 -6.69 -13.66 -5.82
N GLN A 118 -7.66 -12.95 -6.37
CA GLN A 118 -9.06 -13.37 -6.44
C GLN A 118 -9.18 -14.73 -7.14
N ASN A 119 -8.61 -14.87 -8.34
CA ASN A 119 -8.69 -16.11 -9.11
C ASN A 119 -8.05 -17.30 -8.38
N THR A 120 -6.89 -17.09 -7.76
CA THR A 120 -6.18 -18.11 -6.98
C THR A 120 -7.00 -18.51 -5.75
N SER A 121 -7.45 -17.54 -4.99
CA SER A 121 -8.26 -17.79 -3.78
C SER A 121 -9.57 -18.50 -4.11
N TYR A 122 -10.25 -18.08 -5.17
CA TYR A 122 -11.47 -18.73 -5.65
C TYR A 122 -11.22 -20.21 -5.99
N ALA A 123 -10.19 -20.49 -6.79
CA ALA A 123 -9.85 -21.87 -7.18
C ALA A 123 -9.50 -22.75 -5.97
N GLU A 124 -8.76 -22.21 -4.99
CA GLU A 124 -8.38 -22.93 -3.78
C GLU A 124 -9.58 -23.18 -2.85
N TRP A 125 -10.46 -22.20 -2.68
CA TRP A 125 -11.70 -22.39 -1.92
C TRP A 125 -12.67 -23.36 -2.60
N LYS A 126 -12.78 -23.34 -3.91
CA LYS A 126 -13.55 -24.31 -4.68
C LYS A 126 -13.06 -25.74 -4.42
N LYS A 127 -11.73 -25.96 -4.48
CA LYS A 127 -11.13 -27.25 -4.12
C LYS A 127 -11.41 -27.65 -2.66
N CYS A 128 -11.31 -26.69 -1.74
CA CYS A 128 -11.57 -26.93 -0.32
C CYS A 128 -13.00 -27.43 -0.10
N VAL A 129 -13.99 -26.74 -0.65
CA VAL A 129 -15.41 -27.10 -0.50
C VAL A 129 -15.68 -28.42 -1.20
N GLN A 130 -15.24 -28.63 -2.43
CA GLN A 130 -15.45 -29.86 -3.17
C GLN A 130 -14.85 -31.07 -2.44
N LYS A 131 -13.61 -30.96 -1.90
CA LYS A 131 -12.97 -32.05 -1.17
C LYS A 131 -13.59 -32.31 0.20
N THR A 132 -14.17 -31.28 0.85
CA THR A 132 -14.73 -31.37 2.18
C THR A 132 -16.19 -31.84 2.16
N VAL A 133 -16.97 -31.28 1.25
CA VAL A 133 -18.43 -31.46 1.18
C VAL A 133 -18.84 -32.39 0.02
N GLY A 134 -17.99 -32.53 -1.00
CA GLY A 134 -18.28 -33.31 -2.21
C GLY A 134 -19.19 -32.60 -3.21
N LEU A 135 -19.52 -31.34 -3.00
CA LEU A 135 -20.42 -30.54 -3.81
C LEU A 135 -19.71 -29.29 -4.32
N ASP A 136 -20.05 -28.85 -5.53
CA ASP A 136 -19.56 -27.59 -6.10
C ASP A 136 -20.51 -26.44 -5.71
N LEU A 137 -20.36 -25.96 -4.46
CA LEU A 137 -21.25 -24.96 -3.88
C LEU A 137 -20.76 -23.53 -4.08
N ILE A 138 -19.49 -23.34 -4.47
CA ILE A 138 -18.86 -22.01 -4.51
C ILE A 138 -19.44 -21.17 -5.62
N ASP A 139 -19.73 -21.72 -6.80
CA ASP A 139 -20.28 -20.97 -7.91
C ASP A 139 -21.65 -20.35 -7.60
N ASN A 140 -22.40 -20.97 -6.68
CA ASN A 140 -23.68 -20.47 -6.23
C ASN A 140 -23.59 -19.45 -5.07
N TYR A 141 -22.49 -19.48 -4.30
CA TYR A 141 -22.30 -18.64 -3.11
C TYR A 141 -21.48 -17.38 -3.36
N TYR A 142 -20.46 -17.51 -4.19
CA TYR A 142 -19.50 -16.44 -4.46
C TYR A 142 -19.62 -16.00 -5.91
N SER A 143 -20.69 -15.26 -6.20
CA SER A 143 -20.80 -14.57 -7.48
C SER A 143 -19.58 -13.66 -7.70
N LYS A 144 -19.22 -13.40 -8.97
CA LYS A 144 -18.18 -12.42 -9.31
C LYS A 144 -18.41 -11.09 -8.60
N ASP A 145 -19.66 -10.70 -8.40
CA ASP A 145 -20.07 -9.44 -7.78
C ASP A 145 -19.72 -9.39 -6.29
N PHE A 146 -19.86 -10.51 -5.56
CA PHE A 146 -19.45 -10.57 -4.16
C PHE A 146 -17.95 -10.36 -3.99
N TYR A 147 -17.12 -11.03 -4.80
CA TYR A 147 -15.68 -10.83 -4.77
C TYR A 147 -15.27 -9.43 -5.20
N SER A 148 -15.91 -8.87 -6.22
CA SER A 148 -15.66 -7.52 -6.68
C SER A 148 -15.96 -6.48 -5.60
N SER A 149 -17.04 -6.67 -4.83
CA SER A 149 -17.41 -5.78 -3.72
C SER A 149 -16.40 -5.78 -2.56
N ILE A 150 -15.68 -6.89 -2.36
CA ILE A 150 -14.62 -6.97 -1.34
C ILE A 150 -13.29 -6.45 -1.89
N MET A 151 -12.96 -6.77 -3.14
CA MET A 151 -11.66 -6.42 -3.73
C MET A 151 -11.54 -4.94 -4.06
N GLN A 152 -12.62 -4.27 -4.44
CA GLN A 152 -12.59 -2.85 -4.78
C GLN A 152 -12.17 -1.96 -3.60
N PRO A 153 -12.77 -2.07 -2.39
CA PRO A 153 -12.30 -1.36 -1.21
C PRO A 153 -10.84 -1.68 -0.84
N TRP A 154 -10.41 -2.94 -1.02
CA TRP A 154 -9.02 -3.32 -0.78
C TRP A 154 -8.05 -2.66 -1.76
N ILE A 155 -8.40 -2.59 -3.05
CA ILE A 155 -7.62 -1.89 -4.07
C ILE A 155 -7.51 -0.41 -3.72
N ASP A 156 -8.63 0.24 -3.44
CA ASP A 156 -8.70 1.67 -3.15
C ASP A 156 -7.87 2.01 -1.90
N ASN A 157 -7.99 1.21 -0.84
CA ASN A 157 -7.21 1.38 0.37
C ASN A 157 -5.70 1.16 0.11
N SER A 158 -5.33 0.11 -0.61
CA SER A 158 -3.93 -0.18 -0.95
C SER A 158 -3.31 0.93 -1.82
N VAL A 159 -4.04 1.45 -2.79
CA VAL A 159 -3.62 2.59 -3.61
C VAL A 159 -3.41 3.82 -2.73
N SER A 160 -4.39 4.17 -1.91
CA SER A 160 -4.34 5.32 -1.01
C SER A 160 -3.16 5.26 -0.04
N MET A 161 -2.94 4.10 0.59
CA MET A 161 -1.83 3.90 1.52
C MET A 161 -0.47 4.09 0.81
N ILE A 162 -0.27 3.50 -0.36
CA ILE A 162 0.99 3.63 -1.09
C ILE A 162 1.19 5.06 -1.62
N GLN A 163 0.12 5.73 -2.06
CA GLN A 163 0.18 7.11 -2.54
C GLN A 163 0.45 8.13 -1.43
N SER A 164 0.16 7.80 -0.17
CA SER A 164 0.45 8.70 0.96
C SER A 164 1.93 8.68 1.38
N ILE A 165 2.71 7.66 1.01
CA ILE A 165 4.11 7.49 1.41
C ILE A 165 4.96 8.73 1.05
N PRO A 166 4.94 9.27 -0.20
CA PRO A 166 5.79 10.40 -0.55
C PRO A 166 5.57 11.63 0.30
N GLN A 167 4.33 11.98 0.60
CA GLN A 167 4.01 13.15 1.43
C GLN A 167 4.45 12.97 2.87
N GLN A 168 4.29 11.77 3.42
CA GLN A 168 4.74 11.44 4.77
C GLN A 168 6.27 11.52 4.88
N GLU A 169 6.99 10.92 3.93
CA GLU A 169 8.46 10.93 3.90
C GLU A 169 9.02 12.34 3.73
N LEU A 170 8.48 13.13 2.79
CA LEU A 170 8.90 14.53 2.60
C LEU A 170 8.61 15.39 3.85
N GLY A 171 7.47 15.16 4.52
CA GLY A 171 7.15 15.80 5.78
C GLY A 171 8.13 15.44 6.89
N THR A 172 8.46 14.17 7.04
CA THR A 172 9.45 13.67 8.01
C THR A 172 10.84 14.27 7.75
N MET A 173 11.29 14.29 6.49
CA MET A 173 12.57 14.90 6.11
C MET A 173 12.61 16.39 6.47
N ARG A 174 11.54 17.12 6.16
CA ARG A 174 11.45 18.54 6.50
C ARG A 174 11.58 18.76 8.01
N SER A 175 10.92 17.93 8.82
CA SER A 175 11.03 17.98 10.28
C SER A 175 12.46 17.73 10.74
N ILE A 176 13.08 16.64 10.29
CA ILE A 176 14.47 16.27 10.64
C ILE A 176 15.44 17.40 10.33
N ILE A 177 15.33 18.04 9.15
CA ILE A 177 16.20 19.14 8.75
C ILE A 177 15.95 20.39 9.62
N SER A 178 14.69 20.73 9.88
CA SER A 178 14.33 21.88 10.69
C SER A 178 14.77 21.73 12.15
N ASP A 179 14.59 20.55 12.72
CA ASP A 179 14.99 20.23 14.09
C ASP A 179 16.53 20.22 14.19
N GLY A 180 17.22 19.60 13.23
CA GLY A 180 18.68 19.63 13.17
C GLY A 180 19.24 21.04 13.01
N PHE A 181 18.55 21.96 12.33
CA PHE A 181 18.95 23.36 12.24
C PHE A 181 18.81 24.06 13.60
N ARG A 182 17.72 23.82 14.33
CA ARG A 182 17.52 24.36 15.68
C ARG A 182 18.56 23.85 16.66
N ASP A 183 18.93 22.57 16.54
CA ASP A 183 19.91 21.90 17.41
C ASP A 183 21.36 22.19 16.96
N GLU A 184 21.56 23.02 15.95
CA GLU A 184 22.89 23.42 15.42
C GLU A 184 23.71 22.25 14.86
N LEU A 185 23.08 21.15 14.47
CA LEU A 185 23.78 19.98 13.93
C LEU A 185 24.43 20.27 12.57
N PRO A 186 25.59 19.68 12.27
CA PRO A 186 26.15 19.69 10.91
C PRO A 186 25.19 19.00 9.94
N ILE A 187 25.07 19.55 8.72
CA ILE A 187 24.17 18.97 7.70
C ILE A 187 24.58 17.53 7.32
N GLU A 188 25.85 17.23 7.43
CA GLU A 188 26.41 15.90 7.16
C GLU A 188 25.90 14.86 8.17
N ASP A 189 25.60 15.26 9.40
CA ASP A 189 25.01 14.37 10.40
C ASP A 189 23.50 14.26 10.24
N ILE A 190 22.83 15.33 9.82
CA ILE A 190 21.41 15.32 9.47
C ILE A 190 21.18 14.40 8.26
N ALA A 191 22.02 14.48 7.24
CA ALA A 191 21.91 13.69 6.02
C ALA A 191 22.04 12.17 6.23
N LYS A 192 22.63 11.72 7.33
CA LYS A 192 22.70 10.30 7.72
C LYS A 192 21.36 9.77 8.22
N ASN A 193 20.47 10.67 8.66
CA ASN A 193 19.17 10.34 9.24
C ASN A 193 18.02 10.47 8.21
N ILE A 194 18.33 10.91 7.00
CA ILE A 194 17.44 11.01 5.85
C ILE A 194 17.63 9.81 4.92
#